data_37516f3f18352591444db1b35be3c917
#
_entry.id   37516f3f18352591444db1b35be3c917
#
_cell.length_a   1.000
_cell.length_b   1.000
_cell.length_c   1.000
_cell.angle_alpha   90.00
_cell.angle_beta   90.00
_cell.angle_gamma   90.00
#
_symmetry.space_group_name_H-M   'P 1'
#
loop_
_entity.id
_entity.type
_entity.pdbx_description
1 polymer ?
#
loop_
_entity_poly.entity_id
_entity_poly.type
_entity_poly.pdbx_seq_one_letter_code
_entity_poly.pdbx_strand_id
1 'polypeptide(L)'
;VYGDRKSFEWQQLESEKPVMFSMEFDGDSNHVMNGYGRGGLVTEGRIDIPDYADRLPEEIGRFTQRTVYDASNPHLSFIQGGGHGGSHPHLVHEFVRCIIEDRTPVPSDIDGAYWTGVGICAHQSAMEGGVVKKVPVFE
;
A
#
# COMPACT_ATOMS: atom_id res chain seq x y z
N VAL A 1 -4.08 8.25 -2.19
CA VAL A 1 -5.43 7.82 -2.57
C VAL A 1 -6.42 8.76 -1.88
N TYR A 2 -7.34 9.34 -2.64
CA TYR A 2 -8.31 10.29 -2.12
C TYR A 2 -9.72 9.79 -2.38
N GLY A 3 -10.49 9.61 -1.31
CA GLY A 3 -11.90 9.24 -1.34
C GLY A 3 -12.78 10.36 -0.79
N ASP A 4 -14.07 10.13 -0.81
CA ASP A 4 -15.07 11.09 -0.32
C ASP A 4 -15.16 11.17 1.22
N ARG A 5 -14.78 10.11 1.91
CA ARG A 5 -14.78 10.02 3.38
C ARG A 5 -13.43 9.76 4.01
N LYS A 6 -12.50 9.18 3.25
CA LYS A 6 -11.15 8.87 3.72
C LYS A 6 -10.15 9.17 2.62
N SER A 7 -9.01 9.70 3.01
CA SER A 7 -7.86 9.89 2.14
C SER A 7 -6.63 9.31 2.80
N PHE A 8 -5.81 8.68 1.99
CA PHE A 8 -4.56 8.07 2.43
C PHE A 8 -3.40 8.71 1.68
N GLU A 9 -2.40 9.14 2.43
CA GLU A 9 -1.14 9.63 1.89
C GLU A 9 0.01 8.74 2.38
N TRP A 10 0.81 8.29 1.43
CA TRP A 10 2.02 7.55 1.74
C TRP A 10 3.05 8.49 2.36
N GLN A 11 3.94 7.94 3.19
CA GLN A 11 5.02 8.73 3.78
C GLN A 11 5.94 9.33 2.70
N GLN A 12 6.41 10.54 2.94
CA GLN A 12 7.38 11.20 2.05
C GLN A 12 8.81 10.75 2.36
N LEU A 13 9.10 10.43 3.62
CA LEU A 13 10.37 9.93 4.09
C LEU A 13 10.20 8.50 4.63
N GLU A 14 11.21 7.66 4.44
CA GLU A 14 11.19 6.25 4.90
C GLU A 14 10.98 6.12 6.42
N SER A 15 11.40 7.13 7.19
CA SER A 15 11.24 7.16 8.65
C SER A 15 9.87 7.63 9.14
N GLU A 16 9.04 8.13 8.25
CA GLU A 16 7.69 8.61 8.59
C GLU A 16 6.67 7.48 8.53
N LYS A 17 5.53 7.71 9.17
CA LYS A 17 4.35 6.86 9.03
C LYS A 17 3.40 7.49 8.00
N PRO A 18 2.69 6.67 7.22
CA PRO A 18 1.63 7.18 6.34
C PRO A 18 0.51 7.84 7.15
N VAL A 19 -0.23 8.71 6.48
CA VAL A 19 -1.31 9.51 7.07
C VAL A 19 -2.65 9.06 6.54
N MET A 20 -3.61 8.92 7.43
CA MET A 20 -5.01 8.73 7.12
C MET A 20 -5.79 9.97 7.54
N PHE A 21 -6.50 10.57 6.61
CA PHE A 21 -7.51 11.57 6.88
C PHE A 21 -8.89 10.90 6.85
N SER A 22 -9.69 11.15 7.86
CA SER A 22 -11.08 10.69 7.91
C SER A 22 -12.00 11.89 8.00
N MET A 23 -13.04 11.90 7.17
CA MET A 23 -14.06 12.95 7.16
C MET A 23 -15.39 12.36 7.61
N GLU A 24 -15.93 12.92 8.68
CA GLU A 24 -17.26 12.62 9.17
C GLU A 24 -18.17 13.77 8.81
N PHE A 25 -19.18 13.50 8.01
CA PHE A 25 -20.24 14.44 7.69
C PHE A 25 -21.42 14.10 8.60
N ASP A 26 -21.77 15.00 9.52
CA ASP A 26 -23.09 14.87 10.12
C ASP A 26 -24.13 15.36 9.10
N GLY A 27 -25.25 14.66 9.02
CA GLY A 27 -26.25 14.90 7.99
C GLY A 27 -27.03 16.22 8.16
N ASP A 28 -26.63 17.08 9.08
CA ASP A 28 -27.21 18.39 9.30
C ASP A 28 -26.37 19.46 8.61
N SER A 29 -26.87 19.92 7.45
CA SER A 29 -26.26 20.97 6.65
C SER A 29 -26.16 22.35 7.36
N ASN A 30 -26.65 22.46 8.59
CA ASN A 30 -26.58 23.68 9.40
C ASN A 30 -25.35 23.77 10.30
N HIS A 31 -24.54 22.71 10.41
CA HIS A 31 -23.29 22.80 11.15
C HIS A 31 -22.21 23.52 10.34
N VAL A 32 -22.10 24.82 10.62
CA VAL A 32 -20.91 25.59 10.21
C VAL A 32 -19.76 25.15 11.11
N MET A 33 -19.04 24.18 10.68
CA MET A 33 -17.89 23.64 11.41
C MET A 33 -16.72 24.63 11.34
N ASN A 34 -16.36 25.18 12.47
CA ASN A 34 -15.05 25.78 12.81
C ASN A 34 -14.35 26.62 11.71
N GLY A 35 -15.11 27.40 10.94
CA GLY A 35 -14.53 28.35 9.99
C GLY A 35 -14.06 27.77 8.65
N TYR A 36 -14.11 26.47 8.43
CA TYR A 36 -13.69 25.84 7.17
C TYR A 36 -14.82 25.62 6.14
N GLY A 37 -16.04 26.00 6.48
CA GLY A 37 -17.14 26.18 5.52
C GLY A 37 -17.64 24.93 4.78
N ARG A 38 -17.31 23.71 5.22
CA ARG A 38 -17.66 22.47 4.50
C ARG A 38 -18.39 21.42 5.35
N GLY A 39 -18.91 21.78 6.52
CA GLY A 39 -19.85 20.94 7.28
C GLY A 39 -19.36 19.51 7.56
N GLY A 40 -18.15 19.34 8.07
CA GLY A 40 -17.64 18.02 8.43
C GLY A 40 -16.47 18.09 9.42
N LEU A 41 -16.30 17.05 10.22
CA LEU A 41 -15.13 16.87 11.07
C LEU A 41 -14.04 16.14 10.28
N VAL A 42 -12.88 16.77 10.15
CA VAL A 42 -11.69 16.11 9.57
C VAL A 42 -10.76 15.71 10.71
N THR A 43 -10.44 14.44 10.78
CA THR A 43 -9.42 13.91 11.69
C THR A 43 -8.23 13.39 10.89
N GLU A 44 -7.04 13.73 11.37
CA GLU A 44 -5.76 13.23 10.82
C GLU A 44 -5.16 12.26 11.82
N GLY A 45 -4.64 11.14 11.32
CA GLY A 45 -3.93 10.15 12.12
C GLY A 45 -2.78 9.52 11.36
N ARG A 46 -1.62 9.37 12.03
CA ARG A 46 -0.54 8.52 11.55
C ARG A 46 -0.91 7.08 11.80
N ILE A 47 -0.76 6.23 10.79
CA ILE A 47 -1.13 4.81 10.88
C ILE A 47 0.09 3.93 10.82
N ASP A 48 0.04 2.83 11.57
CA ASP A 48 0.98 1.73 11.44
C ASP A 48 0.42 0.73 10.42
N ILE A 49 1.25 0.36 9.47
CA ILE A 49 0.93 -0.74 8.55
C ILE A 49 1.53 -2.00 9.17
N PRO A 50 0.70 -2.96 9.60
CA PRO A 50 1.20 -4.20 10.17
C PRO A 50 1.93 -5.03 9.11
N ASP A 51 2.96 -5.74 9.50
CA ASP A 51 3.74 -6.61 8.61
C ASP A 51 3.05 -7.95 8.31
N TYR A 52 1.99 -8.27 9.07
CA TYR A 52 1.23 -9.52 8.92
C TYR A 52 2.07 -10.80 8.94
N ALA A 53 3.20 -10.79 9.65
CA ALA A 53 4.08 -11.95 9.78
C ALA A 53 3.35 -13.21 10.29
N ASP A 54 2.34 -13.01 11.14
CA ASP A 54 1.47 -14.05 11.69
C ASP A 54 0.63 -14.80 10.64
N ARG A 55 0.52 -14.28 9.43
CA ARG A 55 -0.15 -14.92 8.30
C ARG A 55 0.77 -15.80 7.46
N LEU A 56 2.04 -15.84 7.79
CA LEU A 56 3.06 -16.61 7.11
C LEU A 56 3.50 -17.80 7.98
N PRO A 57 3.99 -18.91 7.38
CA PRO A 57 4.74 -19.91 8.13
C PRO A 57 5.87 -19.26 8.92
N GLU A 58 6.13 -19.75 10.14
CA GLU A 58 7.08 -19.15 11.08
C GLU A 58 8.47 -18.96 10.47
N GLU A 59 8.92 -19.93 9.69
CA GLU A 59 10.24 -19.94 9.02
C GLU A 59 10.37 -18.79 7.99
N ILE A 60 9.24 -18.35 7.42
CA ILE A 60 9.19 -17.29 6.40
C ILE A 60 8.83 -15.96 7.05
N GLY A 61 7.93 -15.98 8.04
CA GLY A 61 7.43 -14.78 8.72
C GLY A 61 8.53 -13.89 9.30
N ARG A 62 9.61 -14.49 9.79
CA ARG A 62 10.76 -13.75 10.29
C ARG A 62 11.39 -12.79 9.26
N PHE A 63 11.23 -13.05 7.96
CA PHE A 63 11.79 -12.20 6.90
C PHE A 63 10.97 -10.94 6.61
N THR A 64 9.83 -10.74 7.27
CA THR A 64 9.12 -9.45 7.25
C THR A 64 9.92 -8.37 8.00
N GLN A 65 10.78 -8.77 8.92
CA GLN A 65 11.61 -7.89 9.75
C GLN A 65 13.00 -7.67 9.15
N ARG A 66 13.59 -6.51 9.42
CA ARG A 66 14.84 -6.02 8.82
C ARG A 66 16.13 -6.61 9.42
N THR A 67 16.10 -7.59 10.26
CA THR A 67 17.28 -8.00 11.04
C THR A 67 17.58 -9.48 10.97
N VAL A 68 17.09 -10.16 9.96
CA VAL A 68 17.33 -11.60 9.87
C VAL A 68 18.70 -11.84 9.25
N TYR A 69 19.60 -12.34 10.11
CA TYR A 69 20.90 -12.86 9.69
C TYR A 69 20.97 -14.33 10.05
N ASP A 70 21.28 -15.16 9.07
CA ASP A 70 21.49 -16.59 9.31
C ASP A 70 22.94 -16.85 9.63
N ALA A 71 23.25 -17.03 10.90
CA ALA A 71 24.60 -17.33 11.38
C ALA A 71 25.12 -18.69 10.91
N SER A 72 24.24 -19.61 10.49
CA SER A 72 24.65 -20.91 9.92
C SER A 72 25.14 -20.81 8.47
N ASN A 73 24.86 -19.67 7.83
CA ASN A 73 25.27 -19.37 6.47
C ASN A 73 26.11 -18.09 6.40
N PRO A 74 27.34 -18.08 6.99
CA PRO A 74 28.15 -16.86 7.13
C PRO A 74 28.64 -16.28 5.78
N HIS A 75 28.50 -17.01 4.69
CA HIS A 75 28.75 -16.51 3.34
C HIS A 75 27.65 -15.54 2.85
N LEU A 76 26.47 -15.55 3.47
CA LEU A 76 25.44 -14.55 3.27
C LEU A 76 25.77 -13.32 4.11
N SER A 77 26.63 -12.45 3.60
CA SER A 77 27.20 -11.31 4.32
C SER A 77 26.29 -10.09 4.42
N PHE A 78 25.02 -10.21 4.10
CA PHE A 78 24.06 -9.10 4.14
C PHE A 78 22.88 -9.42 5.03
N ILE A 79 22.31 -8.38 5.59
CA ILE A 79 21.06 -8.48 6.37
C ILE A 79 19.91 -8.82 5.41
N GLN A 80 19.19 -9.87 5.73
CA GLN A 80 18.02 -10.31 4.98
C GLN A 80 16.74 -9.81 5.67
N GLY A 81 15.66 -9.76 4.91
CA GLY A 81 14.35 -9.39 5.40
C GLY A 81 14.06 -7.89 5.38
N GLY A 82 12.82 -7.55 5.65
CA GLY A 82 12.32 -6.18 5.74
C GLY A 82 12.27 -5.40 4.43
N GLY A 83 12.61 -6.01 3.29
CA GLY A 83 12.56 -5.34 1.99
C GLY A 83 11.13 -4.88 1.66
N HIS A 84 11.00 -3.64 1.18
CA HIS A 84 9.72 -2.99 0.90
C HIS A 84 8.69 -3.12 2.05
N GLY A 85 9.14 -2.80 3.27
CA GLY A 85 8.29 -2.84 4.46
C GLY A 85 7.85 -4.26 4.87
N GLY A 86 8.63 -5.29 4.50
CA GLY A 86 8.34 -6.68 4.84
C GLY A 86 7.41 -7.40 3.87
N SER A 87 7.10 -6.82 2.71
CA SER A 87 6.15 -7.42 1.75
C SER A 87 6.71 -8.57 0.93
N HIS A 88 8.03 -8.66 0.75
CA HIS A 88 8.64 -9.70 -0.11
C HIS A 88 8.28 -11.13 0.30
N PRO A 89 8.35 -11.54 1.59
CA PRO A 89 7.94 -12.88 2.01
C PRO A 89 6.48 -13.20 1.65
N HIS A 90 5.59 -12.23 1.77
CA HIS A 90 4.18 -12.40 1.41
C HIS A 90 4.00 -12.66 -0.08
N LEU A 91 4.68 -11.88 -0.94
CA LEU A 91 4.59 -12.06 -2.39
C LEU A 91 5.13 -13.42 -2.83
N VAL A 92 6.28 -13.85 -2.29
CA VAL A 92 6.86 -15.16 -2.61
C VAL A 92 5.97 -16.28 -2.10
N HIS A 93 5.47 -16.18 -0.87
CA HIS A 93 4.56 -17.17 -0.30
C HIS A 93 3.27 -17.30 -1.11
N GLU A 94 2.66 -16.17 -1.48
CA GLU A 94 1.45 -16.18 -2.31
C GLU A 94 1.71 -16.80 -3.69
N PHE A 95 2.84 -16.46 -4.32
CA PHE A 95 3.24 -17.05 -5.60
C PHE A 95 3.38 -18.58 -5.53
N VAL A 96 4.05 -19.09 -4.49
CA VAL A 96 4.18 -20.54 -4.29
C VAL A 96 2.83 -21.19 -3.99
N ARG A 97 2.03 -20.56 -3.14
CA ARG A 97 0.70 -21.08 -2.77
C ARG A 97 -0.25 -21.16 -3.97
N CYS A 98 -0.29 -20.14 -4.82
CA CYS A 98 -1.17 -20.15 -5.99
C CYS A 98 -0.81 -21.28 -6.98
N ILE A 99 0.48 -21.64 -7.10
CA ILE A 99 0.92 -22.78 -7.92
C ILE A 99 0.47 -24.11 -7.30
N ILE A 100 0.69 -24.27 -5.98
CA ILE A 100 0.33 -25.52 -5.26
C ILE A 100 -1.19 -25.74 -5.26
N GLU A 101 -1.94 -24.66 -5.11
CA GLU A 101 -3.40 -24.68 -4.96
C GLU A 101 -4.15 -24.56 -6.28
N ASP A 102 -3.43 -24.41 -7.40
CA ASP A 102 -3.97 -24.23 -8.74
C ASP A 102 -5.05 -23.12 -8.79
N ARG A 103 -4.71 -21.93 -8.27
CA ARG A 103 -5.58 -20.77 -8.20
C ARG A 103 -4.90 -19.51 -8.70
N THR A 104 -5.69 -18.51 -9.01
CA THR A 104 -5.20 -17.17 -9.32
C THR A 104 -4.53 -16.54 -8.08
N PRO A 105 -3.34 -15.95 -8.23
CA PRO A 105 -2.69 -15.22 -7.13
C PRO A 105 -3.44 -13.93 -6.76
N VAL A 106 -3.25 -13.46 -5.54
CA VAL A 106 -3.74 -12.17 -5.08
C VAL A 106 -2.57 -11.37 -4.49
N PRO A 107 -2.12 -10.29 -5.13
CA PRO A 107 -2.66 -9.68 -6.35
C PRO A 107 -2.41 -10.50 -7.62
N SER A 108 -3.30 -10.36 -8.60
CA SER A 108 -3.18 -10.97 -9.92
C SER A 108 -2.32 -10.12 -10.86
N ASP A 109 -2.01 -10.66 -12.03
CA ASP A 109 -1.38 -9.94 -13.14
C ASP A 109 -2.26 -8.77 -13.63
N ILE A 110 -3.57 -8.94 -13.63
CA ILE A 110 -4.54 -7.89 -13.96
C ILE A 110 -4.48 -6.75 -12.94
N ASP A 111 -4.42 -7.06 -11.64
CA ASP A 111 -4.22 -6.05 -10.59
C ASP A 111 -2.92 -5.27 -10.80
N GLY A 112 -1.84 -5.99 -11.10
CA GLY A 112 -0.53 -5.40 -11.42
C GLY A 112 -0.56 -4.49 -12.65
N ALA A 113 -1.30 -4.90 -13.70
CA ALA A 113 -1.50 -4.10 -14.89
C ALA A 113 -2.25 -2.79 -14.59
N TYR A 114 -3.31 -2.85 -13.78
CA TYR A 114 -4.03 -1.64 -13.36
C TYR A 114 -3.15 -0.70 -12.55
N TRP A 115 -2.40 -1.20 -11.57
CA TRP A 115 -1.51 -0.35 -10.75
C TRP A 115 -0.44 0.34 -11.59
N THR A 116 0.17 -0.40 -12.52
CA THR A 116 1.19 0.13 -13.43
C THR A 116 0.57 1.10 -14.44
N GLY A 117 -0.59 0.75 -14.99
CA GLY A 117 -1.31 1.55 -15.98
C GLY A 117 -1.66 2.95 -15.49
N VAL A 118 -2.04 3.08 -14.20
CA VAL A 118 -2.28 4.39 -13.57
C VAL A 118 -1.03 5.26 -13.62
N GLY A 119 0.14 4.72 -13.25
CA GLY A 119 1.40 5.45 -13.28
C GLY A 119 1.80 5.89 -14.70
N ILE A 120 1.63 5.01 -15.67
CA ILE A 120 1.90 5.32 -17.09
C ILE A 120 0.98 6.42 -17.60
N CYS A 121 -0.32 6.33 -17.33
CA CYS A 121 -1.28 7.35 -17.73
C CYS A 121 -1.01 8.69 -17.03
N ALA A 122 -0.61 8.69 -15.78
CA ALA A 122 -0.22 9.90 -15.05
C ALA A 122 1.01 10.56 -15.70
N HIS A 123 2.03 9.77 -16.03
CA HIS A 123 3.21 10.26 -16.76
C HIS A 123 2.84 10.87 -18.11
N GLN A 124 2.05 10.17 -18.92
CA GLN A 124 1.59 10.69 -20.22
C GLN A 124 0.79 11.98 -20.06
N SER A 125 -0.09 12.06 -19.06
CA SER A 125 -0.84 13.27 -18.74
C SER A 125 0.10 14.45 -18.43
N ALA A 126 1.10 14.23 -17.60
CA ALA A 126 2.08 15.24 -17.24
C ALA A 126 2.88 15.73 -18.45
N MET A 127 3.33 14.83 -19.32
CA MET A 127 4.06 15.17 -20.54
C MET A 127 3.24 15.96 -21.57
N GLU A 128 1.92 15.85 -21.52
CA GLU A 128 0.98 16.52 -22.41
C GLU A 128 0.29 17.74 -21.76
N GLY A 129 0.84 18.25 -20.66
CA GLY A 129 0.33 19.48 -20.02
C GLY A 129 -0.86 19.26 -19.10
N GLY A 130 -1.04 18.06 -18.55
CA GLY A 130 -2.08 17.75 -17.56
C GLY A 130 -3.42 17.33 -18.16
N VAL A 131 -3.44 16.85 -19.41
CA VAL A 131 -4.67 16.36 -20.04
C VAL A 131 -5.20 15.09 -19.37
N VAL A 132 -6.52 14.93 -19.33
CA VAL A 132 -7.17 13.74 -18.79
C VAL A 132 -6.78 12.51 -19.63
N LYS A 133 -6.25 11.49 -18.99
CA LYS A 133 -5.96 10.18 -19.58
C LYS A 133 -6.88 9.13 -18.99
N LYS A 134 -7.48 8.32 -19.85
CA LYS A 134 -8.27 7.17 -19.42
C LYS A 134 -7.34 5.97 -19.22
N VAL A 135 -7.40 5.35 -18.05
CA VAL A 135 -6.71 4.08 -17.80
C VAL A 135 -7.37 3.00 -18.67
N PRO A 136 -6.60 2.21 -19.44
CA PRO A 136 -7.16 1.08 -20.20
C PRO A 136 -7.88 0.07 -19.29
N VAL A 137 -8.81 -0.65 -19.87
CA VAL A 137 -9.39 -1.82 -19.22
C VAL A 137 -8.50 -3.01 -19.53
N PHE A 138 -8.10 -3.76 -18.51
CA PHE A 138 -7.34 -4.99 -18.62
C PHE A 138 -8.28 -6.17 -18.29
N GLU A 139 -8.23 -7.22 -19.10
CA GLU A 139 -9.08 -8.42 -18.99
C GLU A 139 -8.19 -9.69 -18.97
#